data_696aff078aca6b0372c6b10c34817288
#
_entry.id   696aff078aca6b0372c6b10c34817288
#
_cell.length_a   1.000
_cell.length_b   1.000
_cell.length_c   1.000
_cell.angle_alpha   90.00
_cell.angle_beta   90.00
_cell.angle_gamma   90.00
#
_symmetry.space_group_name_H-M   'P 1'
#
loop_
_entity.id
_entity.type
_entity.pdbx_description
1 polymer ?
#
loop_
_entity_poly.entity_id
_entity_poly.type
_entity_poly.pdbx_seq_one_letter_code
_entity_poly.pdbx_strand_id
1 'polypeptide(L)'
;MVQRRDFIKQTGIIFSGMIVPLPFFGNSTHSRMKIEKQYDVIIIGGSYSGLATGMALGRALRKVLIIDSGNPCNQQTPHSHNFLTNDGKAPKEIAGIAKKQVQQYDTVTFLDAFVTTGDKTDSGFEIKTDSGESFTAKKLVFATGIKDIIPEIPGFAACWGISVLHCPYCHGYEVRYQKTGILANGDDAYELASLISNWTTDLTIYSNGKSNLSEQQRKKLQQHKISIVEKEIELLEHKNGYAERIIFKDGTNAALKVMYARLPFVQHSSVPQSLGCEINMEGYIKTDMAQRTSVPGIFACGDNTTRMRTVANAVAMGTTTGLMLNKELIEQTF
;
A
#
# COMPACT_ATOMS: atom_id res chain seq x y z
N MET A 1 51.41 12.20 19.83
CA MET A 1 51.28 10.96 19.09
C MET A 1 51.73 9.85 19.99
N VAL A 2 50.84 9.13 20.65
CA VAL A 2 51.14 7.95 21.44
C VAL A 2 50.28 6.81 20.92
N GLN A 3 50.92 5.79 20.39
CA GLN A 3 50.32 4.61 19.80
C GLN A 3 49.68 3.73 20.87
N ARG A 4 48.42 3.37 20.69
CA ARG A 4 47.72 2.33 21.45
C ARG A 4 48.07 0.94 20.90
N ARG A 5 49.26 0.44 21.31
CA ARG A 5 49.66 -0.97 21.21
C ARG A 5 50.65 -1.20 22.29
N ASP A 6 50.24 -1.89 23.37
CA ASP A 6 51.08 -2.66 24.30
C ASP A 6 50.37 -2.77 25.66
N PHE A 7 49.32 -3.58 25.73
CA PHE A 7 48.82 -4.03 27.04
C PHE A 7 48.13 -5.40 26.91
N ILE A 8 48.83 -6.40 26.46
CA ILE A 8 48.50 -7.80 26.71
C ILE A 8 49.80 -8.59 26.69
N LYS A 9 50.47 -8.68 27.83
CA LYS A 9 51.33 -9.82 28.18
C LYS A 9 51.43 -9.90 29.70
N GLN A 10 51.25 -11.12 30.18
CA GLN A 10 51.43 -11.62 31.52
C GLN A 10 50.25 -11.51 32.49
N THR A 11 49.47 -12.58 32.54
CA THR A 11 49.39 -13.42 33.77
C THR A 11 48.71 -14.74 33.38
N GLY A 12 49.50 -15.79 33.27
CA GLY A 12 49.01 -17.16 33.23
C GLY A 12 48.66 -17.59 34.67
N ILE A 13 47.37 -17.93 34.87
CA ILE A 13 46.95 -18.72 36.02
C ILE A 13 46.18 -19.92 35.48
N ILE A 14 46.79 -21.07 35.70
CA ILE A 14 46.17 -22.38 35.46
C ILE A 14 45.05 -22.55 36.50
N PHE A 15 43.82 -22.64 36.06
CA PHE A 15 42.71 -23.16 36.87
C PHE A 15 42.21 -24.47 36.28
N SER A 16 42.43 -25.48 37.05
CA SER A 16 41.98 -26.86 36.87
C SER A 16 40.45 -26.94 36.86
N GLY A 17 39.92 -27.79 36.00
CA GLY A 17 38.53 -27.89 35.64
C GLY A 17 37.51 -28.10 36.76
N MET A 18 36.40 -27.41 36.60
CA MET A 18 35.08 -27.85 37.03
C MET A 18 34.13 -27.56 35.87
N ILE A 19 33.71 -28.61 35.18
CA ILE A 19 32.64 -28.54 34.19
C ILE A 19 31.34 -28.40 34.98
N VAL A 20 30.86 -27.16 35.07
CA VAL A 20 29.49 -26.88 35.51
C VAL A 20 28.61 -27.01 34.26
N PRO A 21 27.62 -27.89 34.19
CA PRO A 21 26.68 -27.93 33.08
C PRO A 21 25.89 -26.63 33.10
N LEU A 22 26.05 -25.82 32.04
CA LEU A 22 25.16 -24.69 31.74
C LEU A 22 23.76 -25.23 31.59
N PRO A 23 22.74 -24.63 32.21
CA PRO A 23 21.37 -25.02 31.96
C PRO A 23 21.07 -24.70 30.47
N PHE A 24 20.67 -25.71 29.74
CA PHE A 24 20.02 -25.58 28.44
C PHE A 24 18.87 -24.60 28.61
N PHE A 25 19.03 -23.38 28.13
CA PHE A 25 17.88 -22.48 27.94
C PHE A 25 16.97 -23.17 26.95
N GLY A 26 15.92 -23.72 27.51
CA GLY A 26 14.87 -24.40 26.79
C GLY A 26 14.32 -23.53 25.68
N ASN A 27 14.00 -24.21 24.59
CA ASN A 27 13.18 -23.71 23.49
C ASN A 27 12.16 -22.70 24.01
N SER A 28 12.30 -21.46 23.57
CA SER A 28 11.17 -20.53 23.57
C SER A 28 10.14 -21.11 22.63
N THR A 29 9.27 -21.97 23.14
CA THR A 29 8.00 -22.27 22.51
C THR A 29 7.33 -20.92 22.32
N HIS A 30 7.31 -20.45 21.08
CA HIS A 30 6.37 -19.41 20.68
C HIS A 30 4.99 -19.96 21.02
N SER A 31 4.51 -19.64 22.22
CA SER A 31 3.11 -19.87 22.59
C SER A 31 2.29 -19.19 21.50
N ARG A 32 1.59 -19.97 20.69
CA ARG A 32 0.59 -19.45 19.76
C ARG A 32 -0.35 -18.62 20.61
N MET A 33 -0.26 -17.29 20.50
CA MET A 33 -1.15 -16.39 21.25
C MET A 33 -2.60 -16.81 20.95
N LYS A 34 -3.36 -17.10 22.00
CA LYS A 34 -4.77 -17.46 21.88
C LYS A 34 -5.49 -16.24 21.31
N ILE A 35 -6.11 -16.39 20.13
CA ILE A 35 -6.91 -15.33 19.54
C ILE A 35 -8.07 -15.07 20.50
N GLU A 36 -8.09 -13.89 21.08
CA GLU A 36 -9.15 -13.45 21.96
C GLU A 36 -10.32 -12.91 21.13
N LYS A 37 -11.48 -12.76 21.77
CA LYS A 37 -12.69 -12.27 21.10
C LYS A 37 -12.92 -10.77 21.27
N GLN A 38 -12.20 -10.12 22.19
CA GLN A 38 -12.37 -8.70 22.52
C GLN A 38 -11.05 -7.93 22.48
N TYR A 39 -11.05 -6.78 21.79
CA TYR A 39 -9.90 -5.91 21.56
C TYR A 39 -10.22 -4.44 21.88
N ASP A 40 -9.18 -3.62 22.07
CA ASP A 40 -9.36 -2.17 22.07
C ASP A 40 -9.59 -1.68 20.64
N VAL A 41 -8.84 -2.24 19.69
CA VAL A 41 -8.88 -1.85 18.27
C VAL A 41 -8.81 -3.07 17.37
N ILE A 42 -9.67 -3.13 16.35
CA ILE A 42 -9.51 -4.02 15.20
C ILE A 42 -9.09 -3.20 13.99
N ILE A 43 -7.99 -3.61 13.35
CA ILE A 43 -7.48 -3.04 12.11
C ILE A 43 -7.79 -4.02 10.97
N ILE A 44 -8.50 -3.54 9.97
CA ILE A 44 -8.88 -4.32 8.78
C ILE A 44 -7.95 -3.91 7.64
N GLY A 45 -7.05 -4.84 7.26
CA GLY A 45 -5.95 -4.62 6.33
C GLY A 45 -4.58 -4.55 7.04
N GLY A 46 -3.68 -5.48 6.70
CA GLY A 46 -2.36 -5.67 7.29
C GLY A 46 -1.21 -5.27 6.36
N SER A 47 -1.44 -4.32 5.44
CA SER A 47 -0.39 -3.72 4.64
C SER A 47 0.22 -2.49 5.35
N TYR A 48 0.91 -1.61 4.64
CA TYR A 48 1.73 -0.53 5.22
C TYR A 48 1.00 0.37 6.21
N SER A 49 -0.21 0.85 5.87
CA SER A 49 -0.97 1.73 6.77
C SER A 49 -1.49 0.98 8.00
N GLY A 50 -1.99 -0.25 7.83
CA GLY A 50 -2.45 -1.09 8.94
C GLY A 50 -1.31 -1.50 9.87
N LEU A 51 -0.14 -1.89 9.31
CA LEU A 51 1.05 -2.20 10.10
C LEU A 51 1.57 -0.99 10.88
N ALA A 52 1.60 0.20 10.27
CA ALA A 52 2.01 1.42 10.96
C ALA A 52 1.05 1.80 12.10
N THR A 53 -0.26 1.63 11.88
CA THR A 53 -1.27 1.81 12.93
C THR A 53 -1.08 0.79 14.07
N GLY A 54 -0.89 -0.50 13.71
CA GLY A 54 -0.67 -1.57 14.69
C GLY A 54 0.60 -1.37 15.51
N MET A 55 1.69 -0.89 14.86
CA MET A 55 2.92 -0.54 15.57
C MET A 55 2.69 0.59 16.59
N ALA A 56 2.06 1.68 16.18
CA ALA A 56 1.80 2.81 17.07
C ALA A 56 0.93 2.40 18.28
N LEU A 57 -0.10 1.60 18.06
CA LEU A 57 -0.99 1.11 19.10
C LEU A 57 -0.32 0.04 19.99
N GLY A 58 0.48 -0.87 19.44
CA GLY A 58 1.25 -1.85 20.20
C GLY A 58 2.25 -1.17 21.13
N ARG A 59 2.93 -0.12 20.66
CA ARG A 59 3.82 0.71 21.50
C ARG A 59 3.06 1.47 22.60
N ALA A 60 1.77 1.74 22.39
CA ALA A 60 0.87 2.32 23.39
C ALA A 60 0.17 1.26 24.26
N LEU A 61 0.62 0.00 24.22
CA LEU A 61 0.11 -1.12 25.01
C LEU A 61 -1.39 -1.41 24.78
N ARG A 62 -1.94 -1.03 23.62
CA ARG A 62 -3.32 -1.34 23.25
C ARG A 62 -3.43 -2.75 22.73
N LYS A 63 -4.54 -3.41 23.07
CA LYS A 63 -4.86 -4.74 22.59
C LYS A 63 -5.46 -4.64 21.19
N VAL A 64 -4.70 -5.09 20.20
CA VAL A 64 -4.99 -4.90 18.77
C VAL A 64 -5.12 -6.23 18.05
N LEU A 65 -6.14 -6.34 17.20
CA LEU A 65 -6.24 -7.39 16.19
C LEU A 65 -6.07 -6.78 14.82
N ILE A 66 -5.09 -7.29 14.05
CA ILE A 66 -4.93 -6.98 12.62
C ILE A 66 -5.48 -8.14 11.82
N ILE A 67 -6.53 -7.90 11.03
CA ILE A 67 -7.14 -8.90 10.12
C ILE A 67 -6.71 -8.55 8.70
N ASP A 68 -6.03 -9.47 8.01
CA ASP A 68 -5.51 -9.24 6.68
C ASP A 68 -5.82 -10.39 5.73
N SER A 69 -6.29 -10.07 4.52
CA SER A 69 -6.59 -11.05 3.47
C SER A 69 -5.38 -11.42 2.61
N GLY A 70 -4.23 -10.76 2.80
CA GLY A 70 -2.98 -11.08 2.10
C GLY A 70 -2.88 -10.63 0.64
N ASN A 71 -3.73 -9.71 0.18
CA ASN A 71 -3.79 -9.27 -1.22
C ASN A 71 -3.45 -7.78 -1.42
N PRO A 72 -2.20 -7.34 -1.19
CA PRO A 72 -1.82 -5.94 -1.37
C PRO A 72 -1.81 -5.55 -2.86
N CYS A 73 -2.23 -4.31 -3.17
CA CYS A 73 -2.37 -3.82 -4.55
C CYS A 73 -1.05 -3.76 -5.33
N ASN A 74 0.10 -3.75 -4.67
CA ASN A 74 1.43 -3.67 -5.28
C ASN A 74 2.20 -5.00 -5.28
N GLN A 75 1.53 -6.14 -5.08
CA GLN A 75 2.20 -7.45 -4.96
C GLN A 75 3.01 -7.86 -6.20
N GLN A 76 2.60 -7.44 -7.40
CA GLN A 76 3.26 -7.74 -8.68
C GLN A 76 4.39 -6.77 -9.01
N THR A 77 4.49 -5.62 -8.32
CA THR A 77 5.51 -4.61 -8.58
C THR A 77 6.88 -5.12 -8.18
N PRO A 78 7.89 -5.13 -9.09
CA PRO A 78 9.22 -5.68 -8.79
C PRO A 78 9.94 -4.92 -7.68
N HIS A 79 9.88 -3.59 -7.71
CA HIS A 79 10.57 -2.70 -6.79
C HIS A 79 9.67 -1.55 -6.33
N SER A 80 9.79 -1.16 -5.08
CA SER A 80 9.12 0.00 -4.50
C SER A 80 10.11 1.15 -4.37
N HIS A 81 9.74 2.32 -4.87
CA HIS A 81 10.61 3.51 -4.80
C HIS A 81 9.97 4.65 -4.03
N ASN A 82 10.75 5.72 -3.80
CA ASN A 82 10.33 6.90 -3.06
C ASN A 82 9.86 6.60 -1.63
N PHE A 83 10.48 5.60 -1.00
CA PHE A 83 10.33 5.33 0.43
C PHE A 83 11.71 5.34 1.10
N LEU A 84 12.00 6.45 1.78
CA LEU A 84 13.30 6.68 2.43
C LEU A 84 13.70 5.48 3.29
N THR A 85 14.98 5.08 3.24
CA THR A 85 15.59 3.88 3.85
C THR A 85 15.24 2.54 3.19
N ASN A 86 14.21 2.47 2.35
CA ASN A 86 13.78 1.24 1.66
C ASN A 86 13.63 1.43 0.14
N ASP A 87 14.23 2.48 -0.43
CA ASP A 87 14.19 2.74 -1.88
C ASP A 87 14.78 1.59 -2.68
N GLY A 88 14.08 1.14 -3.71
CA GLY A 88 14.49 0.02 -4.57
C GLY A 88 14.24 -1.39 -4.04
N LYS A 89 13.72 -1.56 -2.81
CA LYS A 89 13.37 -2.88 -2.29
C LYS A 89 12.08 -3.43 -2.88
N ALA A 90 11.97 -4.76 -2.94
CA ALA A 90 10.74 -5.40 -3.32
C ALA A 90 9.62 -5.13 -2.28
N PRO A 91 8.36 -4.87 -2.70
CA PRO A 91 7.25 -4.64 -1.78
C PRO A 91 7.07 -5.73 -0.73
N LYS A 92 7.23 -6.99 -1.12
CA LYS A 92 7.15 -8.16 -0.23
C LYS A 92 8.23 -8.13 0.87
N GLU A 93 9.45 -7.67 0.55
CA GLU A 93 10.54 -7.54 1.52
C GLU A 93 10.20 -6.46 2.56
N ILE A 94 9.76 -5.28 2.09
CA ILE A 94 9.39 -4.16 2.98
C ILE A 94 8.25 -4.57 3.91
N ALA A 95 7.18 -5.17 3.36
CA ALA A 95 6.04 -5.63 4.14
C ALA A 95 6.42 -6.72 5.15
N GLY A 96 7.32 -7.65 4.76
CA GLY A 96 7.82 -8.71 5.64
C GLY A 96 8.63 -8.16 6.82
N ILE A 97 9.49 -7.17 6.58
CA ILE A 97 10.25 -6.48 7.65
C ILE A 97 9.26 -5.75 8.58
N ALA A 98 8.31 -5.00 8.02
CA ALA A 98 7.33 -4.26 8.80
C ALA A 98 6.46 -5.19 9.66
N LYS A 99 5.94 -6.30 9.09
CA LYS A 99 5.15 -7.29 9.84
C LYS A 99 5.94 -7.87 11.00
N LYS A 100 7.22 -8.26 10.79
CA LYS A 100 8.09 -8.77 11.85
C LYS A 100 8.31 -7.76 12.98
N GLN A 101 8.44 -6.48 12.67
CA GLN A 101 8.59 -5.42 13.66
C GLN A 101 7.31 -5.25 14.49
N VAL A 102 6.14 -5.33 13.89
CA VAL A 102 4.86 -5.23 14.60
C VAL A 102 4.59 -6.46 15.45
N GLN A 103 5.00 -7.64 15.00
CA GLN A 103 4.86 -8.90 15.75
C GLN A 103 5.68 -8.96 17.05
N GLN A 104 6.59 -8.02 17.29
CA GLN A 104 7.35 -7.92 18.53
C GLN A 104 6.51 -7.37 19.71
N TYR A 105 5.35 -6.79 19.44
CA TYR A 105 4.47 -6.25 20.46
C TYR A 105 3.44 -7.31 20.90
N ASP A 106 3.56 -7.81 22.13
CA ASP A 106 2.73 -8.89 22.68
C ASP A 106 1.23 -8.57 22.70
N THR A 107 0.87 -7.29 22.60
CA THR A 107 -0.53 -6.83 22.57
C THR A 107 -1.14 -6.81 21.16
N VAL A 108 -0.36 -7.13 20.12
CA VAL A 108 -0.81 -7.13 18.73
C VAL A 108 -0.94 -8.57 18.20
N THR A 109 -2.15 -8.94 17.85
CA THR A 109 -2.47 -10.24 17.26
C THR A 109 -2.75 -10.10 15.77
N PHE A 110 -2.35 -11.09 14.97
CA PHE A 110 -2.62 -11.18 13.54
C PHE A 110 -3.58 -12.31 13.23
N LEU A 111 -4.52 -12.06 12.32
CA LEU A 111 -5.44 -13.06 11.78
C LEU A 111 -5.44 -12.95 10.25
N ASP A 112 -5.10 -14.05 9.58
CA ASP A 112 -5.21 -14.14 8.12
C ASP A 112 -6.66 -14.53 7.78
N ALA A 113 -7.49 -13.56 7.39
CA ALA A 113 -8.90 -13.72 7.07
C ALA A 113 -9.43 -12.52 6.27
N PHE A 114 -10.61 -12.66 5.67
CA PHE A 114 -11.34 -11.58 5.02
C PHE A 114 -12.55 -11.15 5.86
N VAL A 115 -12.66 -9.84 6.15
CA VAL A 115 -13.79 -9.27 6.89
C VAL A 115 -14.97 -9.07 5.93
N THR A 116 -16.09 -9.71 6.26
CA THR A 116 -17.31 -9.71 5.43
C THR A 116 -18.36 -8.72 5.92
N THR A 117 -18.53 -8.58 7.24
CA THR A 117 -19.54 -7.68 7.84
C THR A 117 -18.99 -6.97 9.07
N GLY A 118 -19.64 -5.88 9.42
CA GLY A 118 -19.40 -5.14 10.66
C GLY A 118 -20.69 -4.51 11.14
N ASP A 119 -20.92 -4.55 12.44
CA ASP A 119 -22.09 -4.01 13.11
C ASP A 119 -21.69 -3.12 14.29
N LYS A 120 -22.48 -2.08 14.59
CA LYS A 120 -22.35 -1.29 15.81
C LYS A 120 -22.97 -2.05 16.97
N THR A 121 -22.32 -1.98 18.14
CA THR A 121 -22.82 -2.52 19.39
C THR A 121 -22.88 -1.42 20.46
N ASP A 122 -23.48 -1.69 21.62
CA ASP A 122 -23.53 -0.73 22.74
C ASP A 122 -22.13 -0.34 23.26
N SER A 123 -21.13 -1.23 23.11
CA SER A 123 -19.76 -1.05 23.61
C SER A 123 -18.71 -0.81 22.51
N GLY A 124 -19.11 -0.67 21.25
CA GLY A 124 -18.21 -0.49 20.13
C GLY A 124 -18.70 -1.14 18.84
N PHE A 125 -17.98 -2.14 18.35
CA PHE A 125 -18.23 -2.78 17.07
C PHE A 125 -18.03 -4.30 17.15
N GLU A 126 -18.77 -5.02 16.35
CA GLU A 126 -18.57 -6.44 16.04
C GLU A 126 -18.16 -6.59 14.58
N ILE A 127 -17.17 -7.43 14.31
CA ILE A 127 -16.65 -7.76 12.97
C ILE A 127 -16.76 -9.26 12.75
N LYS A 128 -17.24 -9.68 11.56
CA LYS A 128 -17.29 -11.10 11.18
C LYS A 128 -16.39 -11.34 9.96
N THR A 129 -15.73 -12.49 9.96
CA THR A 129 -14.86 -12.95 8.89
C THR A 129 -15.56 -13.95 7.98
N ASP A 130 -14.94 -14.23 6.83
CA ASP A 130 -15.37 -15.25 5.87
C ASP A 130 -15.37 -16.67 6.45
N SER A 131 -14.54 -16.94 7.49
CA SER A 131 -14.57 -18.19 8.25
C SER A 131 -15.74 -18.30 9.25
N GLY A 132 -16.54 -17.21 9.41
CA GLY A 132 -17.65 -17.14 10.37
C GLY A 132 -17.21 -16.79 11.79
N GLU A 133 -15.94 -16.47 12.02
CA GLU A 133 -15.49 -15.99 13.33
C GLU A 133 -15.93 -14.55 13.56
N SER A 134 -16.24 -14.24 14.83
CA SER A 134 -16.69 -12.93 15.27
C SER A 134 -15.76 -12.36 16.34
N PHE A 135 -15.45 -11.06 16.21
CA PHE A 135 -14.57 -10.31 17.11
C PHE A 135 -15.17 -8.96 17.44
N THR A 136 -14.98 -8.49 18.66
CA THR A 136 -15.46 -7.18 19.11
C THR A 136 -14.31 -6.22 19.43
N ALA A 137 -14.54 -4.92 19.18
CA ALA A 137 -13.58 -3.88 19.55
C ALA A 137 -14.28 -2.56 19.89
N LYS A 138 -13.61 -1.73 20.70
CA LYS A 138 -14.06 -0.36 21.00
C LYS A 138 -13.96 0.55 19.76
N LYS A 139 -12.97 0.32 18.92
CA LYS A 139 -12.65 1.14 17.74
C LYS A 139 -12.30 0.27 16.54
N LEU A 140 -12.58 0.78 15.33
CA LEU A 140 -12.20 0.15 14.08
C LEU A 140 -11.25 1.04 13.26
N VAL A 141 -10.35 0.41 12.51
CA VAL A 141 -9.51 1.07 11.52
C VAL A 141 -9.64 0.32 10.19
N PHE A 142 -10.06 1.02 9.15
CA PHE A 142 -10.05 0.50 7.79
C PHE A 142 -8.76 0.92 7.08
N ALA A 143 -7.85 -0.04 6.91
CA ALA A 143 -6.60 0.07 6.14
C ALA A 143 -6.64 -0.83 4.91
N THR A 144 -7.83 -0.95 4.32
CA THR A 144 -8.20 -1.96 3.33
C THR A 144 -7.64 -1.70 1.93
N GLY A 145 -7.14 -0.49 1.66
CA GLY A 145 -6.71 -0.12 0.32
C GLY A 145 -7.85 -0.10 -0.69
N ILE A 146 -7.51 -0.13 -1.97
CA ILE A 146 -8.43 -0.11 -3.10
C ILE A 146 -8.08 -1.20 -4.11
N LYS A 147 -9.04 -1.55 -4.98
CA LYS A 147 -8.86 -2.47 -6.10
C LYS A 147 -9.03 -1.73 -7.42
N ASP A 148 -7.96 -1.65 -8.21
CA ASP A 148 -8.02 -1.08 -9.55
C ASP A 148 -8.90 -1.94 -10.48
N ILE A 149 -9.72 -1.29 -11.30
CA ILE A 149 -10.53 -1.94 -12.34
C ILE A 149 -9.66 -2.03 -13.59
N ILE A 150 -9.08 -3.20 -13.81
CA ILE A 150 -8.21 -3.46 -14.95
C ILE A 150 -9.07 -3.54 -16.21
N PRO A 151 -8.73 -2.80 -17.30
CA PRO A 151 -9.47 -2.88 -18.55
C PRO A 151 -9.30 -4.26 -19.20
N GLU A 152 -10.32 -4.70 -19.93
CA GLU A 152 -10.34 -5.97 -20.67
C GLU A 152 -9.51 -5.88 -21.97
N ILE A 153 -8.27 -5.44 -21.85
CA ILE A 153 -7.30 -5.40 -22.93
C ILE A 153 -6.32 -6.56 -22.70
N PRO A 154 -6.26 -7.57 -23.60
CA PRO A 154 -5.32 -8.67 -23.45
C PRO A 154 -3.87 -8.17 -23.24
N GLY A 155 -3.16 -8.77 -22.27
CA GLY A 155 -1.81 -8.37 -21.88
C GLY A 155 -1.73 -7.22 -20.88
N PHE A 156 -2.77 -6.41 -20.71
CA PHE A 156 -2.75 -5.26 -19.80
C PHE A 156 -2.56 -5.67 -18.34
N ALA A 157 -3.34 -6.63 -17.86
CA ALA A 157 -3.26 -7.11 -16.47
C ALA A 157 -1.86 -7.67 -16.12
N ALA A 158 -1.22 -8.36 -17.07
CA ALA A 158 0.13 -8.88 -16.88
C ALA A 158 1.20 -7.77 -16.79
N CYS A 159 0.95 -6.61 -17.43
CA CYS A 159 1.85 -5.46 -17.42
C CYS A 159 1.61 -4.50 -16.25
N TRP A 160 0.43 -4.58 -15.59
CA TRP A 160 0.05 -3.65 -14.53
C TRP A 160 0.99 -3.74 -13.33
N GLY A 161 1.54 -2.59 -12.91
CA GLY A 161 2.54 -2.48 -11.84
C GLY A 161 3.96 -2.88 -12.25
N ILE A 162 4.20 -3.30 -13.52
CA ILE A 162 5.53 -3.67 -14.03
C ILE A 162 5.98 -2.68 -15.11
N SER A 163 5.26 -2.59 -16.22
CA SER A 163 5.51 -1.66 -17.33
C SER A 163 4.31 -0.79 -17.67
N VAL A 164 3.12 -1.13 -17.19
CA VAL A 164 1.96 -0.24 -17.13
C VAL A 164 1.82 0.26 -15.70
N LEU A 165 2.01 1.56 -15.51
CA LEU A 165 2.27 2.21 -14.24
C LEU A 165 1.18 3.24 -13.92
N HIS A 166 0.90 3.49 -12.62
CA HIS A 166 -0.03 4.55 -12.22
C HIS A 166 0.67 5.79 -11.66
N CYS A 167 1.87 5.61 -11.08
CA CYS A 167 2.55 6.64 -10.28
C CYS A 167 3.91 7.03 -10.89
N PRO A 168 4.06 8.20 -11.47
CA PRO A 168 5.34 8.63 -12.01
C PRO A 168 6.39 8.94 -10.92
N TYR A 169 5.98 9.35 -9.72
CA TYR A 169 6.90 9.53 -8.60
C TYR A 169 7.46 8.21 -8.05
N CYS A 170 6.74 7.10 -8.27
CA CYS A 170 7.14 5.79 -7.79
C CYS A 170 8.07 5.07 -8.79
N HIS A 171 7.97 5.39 -10.10
CA HIS A 171 8.65 4.62 -11.15
C HIS A 171 9.27 5.49 -12.25
N GLY A 172 9.00 6.78 -12.28
CA GLY A 172 9.42 7.65 -13.39
C GLY A 172 10.93 7.76 -13.54
N TYR A 173 11.67 7.68 -12.45
CA TYR A 173 13.13 7.76 -12.51
C TYR A 173 13.74 6.54 -13.22
N GLU A 174 13.22 5.35 -12.98
CA GLU A 174 13.70 4.07 -13.56
C GLU A 174 13.42 4.00 -15.07
N VAL A 175 12.31 4.62 -15.49
CA VAL A 175 11.86 4.60 -16.90
C VAL A 175 12.05 5.94 -17.62
N ARG A 176 12.80 6.86 -17.03
CA ARG A 176 13.06 8.19 -17.62
C ARG A 176 13.70 8.09 -19.00
N TYR A 177 13.41 9.07 -19.84
CA TYR A 177 13.94 9.21 -21.22
C TYR A 177 13.51 8.09 -22.18
N GLN A 178 12.63 7.19 -21.75
CA GLN A 178 12.09 6.15 -22.62
C GLN A 178 10.84 6.64 -23.35
N LYS A 179 10.57 6.00 -24.50
CA LYS A 179 9.29 6.17 -25.21
C LYS A 179 8.16 5.70 -24.33
N THR A 180 7.29 6.62 -23.96
CA THR A 180 6.24 6.40 -22.96
C THR A 180 4.86 6.64 -23.54
N GLY A 181 3.95 5.70 -23.32
CA GLY A 181 2.53 5.84 -23.60
C GLY A 181 1.75 6.36 -22.40
N ILE A 182 0.64 7.00 -22.67
CA ILE A 182 -0.36 7.38 -21.66
C ILE A 182 -1.71 6.83 -22.12
N LEU A 183 -2.27 5.88 -21.40
CA LEU A 183 -3.62 5.38 -21.62
C LEU A 183 -4.59 6.17 -20.75
N ALA A 184 -5.17 7.20 -21.33
CA ALA A 184 -6.17 8.06 -20.69
C ALA A 184 -6.88 8.91 -21.74
N ASN A 185 -7.98 9.56 -21.38
CA ASN A 185 -8.73 10.44 -22.26
C ASN A 185 -9.10 11.74 -21.54
N GLY A 186 -9.43 12.80 -22.31
CA GLY A 186 -9.86 14.09 -21.78
C GLY A 186 -8.87 14.73 -20.79
N ASP A 187 -9.40 15.29 -19.70
CA ASP A 187 -8.60 16.00 -18.69
C ASP A 187 -7.55 15.12 -18.03
N ASP A 188 -7.86 13.86 -17.74
CA ASP A 188 -6.90 12.91 -17.17
C ASP A 188 -5.69 12.68 -18.08
N ALA A 189 -5.92 12.60 -19.42
CA ALA A 189 -4.81 12.45 -20.36
C ALA A 189 -3.92 13.70 -20.39
N TYR A 190 -4.52 14.89 -20.34
CA TYR A 190 -3.81 16.15 -20.32
C TYR A 190 -2.97 16.32 -19.04
N GLU A 191 -3.57 16.06 -17.88
CA GLU A 191 -2.88 16.12 -16.59
C GLU A 191 -1.69 15.15 -16.52
N LEU A 192 -1.91 13.87 -16.91
CA LEU A 192 -0.84 12.88 -16.92
C LEU A 192 0.27 13.26 -17.89
N ALA A 193 -0.06 13.73 -19.09
CA ALA A 193 0.94 14.15 -20.07
C ALA A 193 1.78 15.34 -19.56
N SER A 194 1.14 16.32 -18.96
CA SER A 194 1.82 17.46 -18.32
C SER A 194 2.77 17.00 -17.22
N LEU A 195 2.33 16.09 -16.34
CA LEU A 195 3.14 15.58 -15.24
C LEU A 195 4.32 14.73 -15.76
N ILE A 196 4.05 13.77 -16.64
CA ILE A 196 5.03 12.79 -17.11
C ILE A 196 6.09 13.43 -18.02
N SER A 197 5.78 14.57 -18.68
CA SER A 197 6.74 15.33 -19.48
C SER A 197 8.01 15.75 -18.71
N ASN A 198 7.96 15.71 -17.37
CA ASN A 198 9.15 15.93 -16.54
C ASN A 198 10.19 14.80 -16.63
N TRP A 199 9.78 13.58 -16.97
CA TRP A 199 10.69 12.41 -17.06
C TRP A 199 11.08 12.02 -18.46
N THR A 200 10.27 12.37 -19.47
CA THR A 200 10.55 12.05 -20.88
C THR A 200 9.88 13.06 -21.82
N THR A 201 10.52 13.32 -22.94
CA THR A 201 9.97 14.14 -24.04
C THR A 201 9.34 13.28 -25.15
N ASP A 202 9.54 11.97 -25.13
CA ASP A 202 8.96 11.02 -26.12
C ASP A 202 7.64 10.44 -25.55
N LEU A 203 6.58 11.27 -25.60
CA LEU A 203 5.26 10.96 -25.07
C LEU A 203 4.23 10.77 -26.17
N THR A 204 3.37 9.78 -26.01
CA THR A 204 2.19 9.56 -26.85
C THR A 204 0.98 9.25 -25.98
N ILE A 205 -0.11 10.00 -26.15
CA ILE A 205 -1.42 9.70 -25.57
C ILE A 205 -2.14 8.71 -26.46
N TYR A 206 -2.60 7.63 -25.89
CA TYR A 206 -3.48 6.62 -26.48
C TYR A 206 -4.86 6.76 -25.83
N SER A 207 -5.82 7.40 -26.54
CA SER A 207 -7.16 7.66 -26.01
C SER A 207 -8.08 6.44 -26.07
N ASN A 208 -7.63 5.35 -26.73
CA ASN A 208 -8.40 4.13 -26.92
C ASN A 208 -9.79 4.41 -27.52
N GLY A 209 -9.82 5.06 -28.66
CA GLY A 209 -10.97 5.62 -29.35
C GLY A 209 -10.90 7.14 -29.43
N LYS A 210 -12.03 7.79 -29.78
CA LYS A 210 -12.09 9.23 -29.96
C LYS A 210 -11.66 10.01 -28.71
N SER A 211 -10.76 10.96 -28.89
CA SER A 211 -10.26 11.80 -27.80
C SER A 211 -11.24 12.92 -27.45
N ASN A 212 -11.46 13.10 -26.14
CA ASN A 212 -12.29 14.16 -25.54
C ASN A 212 -11.46 15.40 -25.12
N LEU A 213 -10.21 15.51 -25.58
CA LEU A 213 -9.36 16.67 -25.32
C LEU A 213 -9.93 17.92 -25.99
N SER A 214 -9.98 19.05 -25.27
CA SER A 214 -10.36 20.33 -25.83
C SER A 214 -9.32 20.83 -26.85
N GLU A 215 -9.75 21.75 -27.73
CA GLU A 215 -8.84 22.39 -28.71
C GLU A 215 -7.65 23.09 -28.03
N GLN A 216 -7.86 23.71 -26.88
CA GLN A 216 -6.79 24.35 -26.12
C GLN A 216 -5.77 23.33 -25.61
N GLN A 217 -6.25 22.20 -25.07
CA GLN A 217 -5.36 21.10 -24.60
C GLN A 217 -4.58 20.49 -25.78
N ARG A 218 -5.24 20.21 -26.91
CA ARG A 218 -4.58 19.70 -28.12
C ARG A 218 -3.47 20.62 -28.60
N LYS A 219 -3.72 21.93 -28.70
CA LYS A 219 -2.70 22.93 -29.06
C LYS A 219 -1.51 22.91 -28.09
N LYS A 220 -1.78 22.82 -26.78
CA LYS A 220 -0.72 22.78 -25.77
C LYS A 220 0.12 21.52 -25.89
N LEU A 221 -0.52 20.35 -26.03
CA LEU A 221 0.17 19.08 -26.25
C LEU A 221 1.03 19.11 -27.53
N GLN A 222 0.53 19.68 -28.61
CA GLN A 222 1.27 19.85 -29.86
C GLN A 222 2.51 20.74 -29.69
N GLN A 223 2.41 21.86 -28.95
CA GLN A 223 3.55 22.71 -28.62
C GLN A 223 4.66 21.94 -27.89
N HIS A 224 4.29 20.96 -27.07
CA HIS A 224 5.21 20.09 -26.36
C HIS A 224 5.59 18.82 -27.15
N LYS A 225 5.20 18.72 -28.44
CA LYS A 225 5.45 17.58 -29.33
C LYS A 225 4.88 16.25 -28.82
N ILE A 226 3.82 16.28 -28.01
CA ILE A 226 3.13 15.10 -27.51
C ILE A 226 2.09 14.66 -28.54
N SER A 227 2.23 13.44 -29.03
CA SER A 227 1.35 12.85 -30.03
C SER A 227 0.06 12.32 -29.39
N ILE A 228 -1.05 12.31 -30.18
CA ILE A 228 -2.33 11.73 -29.77
C ILE A 228 -2.73 10.66 -30.79
N VAL A 229 -2.97 9.44 -30.31
CA VAL A 229 -3.42 8.30 -31.12
C VAL A 229 -4.80 7.90 -30.64
N GLU A 230 -5.80 8.06 -31.53
CA GLU A 230 -7.24 7.80 -31.25
C GLU A 230 -7.68 6.40 -31.70
N LYS A 231 -6.73 5.51 -31.99
CA LYS A 231 -7.02 4.13 -32.39
C LYS A 231 -7.41 3.30 -31.16
N GLU A 232 -8.39 2.41 -31.35
CA GLU A 232 -8.76 1.43 -30.34
C GLU A 232 -7.67 0.37 -30.19
N ILE A 233 -7.33 0.07 -28.93
CA ILE A 233 -6.33 -0.93 -28.59
C ILE A 233 -6.98 -2.31 -28.60
N GLU A 234 -6.36 -3.25 -29.31
CA GLU A 234 -6.74 -4.65 -29.31
C GLU A 234 -6.04 -5.42 -28.18
N LEU A 235 -4.71 -5.26 -28.07
CA LEU A 235 -3.90 -5.92 -27.05
C LEU A 235 -2.58 -5.19 -26.78
N LEU A 236 -1.95 -5.52 -25.65
CA LEU A 236 -0.55 -5.22 -25.33
C LEU A 236 0.28 -6.49 -25.48
N GLU A 237 1.20 -6.50 -26.44
CA GLU A 237 2.22 -7.54 -26.50
C GLU A 237 3.28 -7.28 -25.44
N HIS A 238 3.63 -8.33 -24.70
CA HIS A 238 4.57 -8.26 -23.59
C HIS A 238 5.36 -9.55 -23.40
N LYS A 239 6.49 -9.44 -22.72
CA LYS A 239 7.25 -10.58 -22.21
C LYS A 239 7.39 -10.43 -20.69
N ASN A 240 6.81 -11.37 -19.91
CA ASN A 240 6.86 -11.36 -18.44
C ASN A 240 6.40 -10.02 -17.81
N GLY A 241 5.35 -9.38 -18.35
CA GLY A 241 4.84 -8.11 -17.86
C GLY A 241 5.56 -6.86 -18.37
N TYR A 242 6.63 -7.02 -19.17
CA TYR A 242 7.31 -5.91 -19.84
C TYR A 242 6.73 -5.71 -21.22
N ALA A 243 6.06 -4.58 -21.45
CA ALA A 243 5.43 -4.24 -22.71
C ALA A 243 6.47 -4.12 -23.84
N GLU A 244 6.12 -4.59 -25.02
CA GLU A 244 6.93 -4.49 -26.24
C GLU A 244 6.25 -3.61 -27.28
N ARG A 245 4.93 -3.76 -27.46
CA ARG A 245 4.13 -2.94 -28.39
C ARG A 245 2.65 -2.99 -28.08
N ILE A 246 1.93 -1.98 -28.58
CA ILE A 246 0.49 -1.93 -28.67
C ILE A 246 0.07 -2.42 -30.03
N ILE A 247 -0.90 -3.33 -30.11
CA ILE A 247 -1.60 -3.70 -31.33
C ILE A 247 -2.96 -3.01 -31.31
N PHE A 248 -3.33 -2.37 -32.42
CA PHE A 248 -4.61 -1.69 -32.59
C PHE A 248 -5.59 -2.58 -33.37
N LYS A 249 -6.88 -2.36 -33.18
CA LYS A 249 -7.94 -3.12 -33.89
C LYS A 249 -7.90 -2.98 -35.41
N ASP A 250 -7.26 -1.94 -35.93
CA ASP A 250 -7.03 -1.77 -37.38
C ASP A 250 -5.84 -2.57 -37.92
N GLY A 251 -5.21 -3.41 -37.10
CA GLY A 251 -4.04 -4.23 -37.45
C GLY A 251 -2.70 -3.49 -37.42
N THR A 252 -2.69 -2.19 -37.19
CA THR A 252 -1.43 -1.42 -37.02
C THR A 252 -0.86 -1.60 -35.62
N ASN A 253 0.39 -1.23 -35.43
CA ASN A 253 1.02 -1.34 -34.10
C ASN A 253 1.92 -0.15 -33.80
N ALA A 254 2.28 0.00 -32.51
CA ALA A 254 3.25 0.97 -32.04
C ALA A 254 4.16 0.34 -30.98
N ALA A 255 5.49 0.51 -31.15
CA ALA A 255 6.44 0.07 -30.12
C ALA A 255 6.22 0.84 -28.83
N LEU A 256 6.22 0.13 -27.71
CA LEU A 256 5.98 0.67 -26.37
C LEU A 256 6.86 -0.05 -25.36
N LYS A 257 7.51 0.71 -24.46
CA LYS A 257 8.27 0.12 -23.35
C LYS A 257 7.61 0.40 -22.00
N VAL A 258 6.97 1.56 -21.88
CA VAL A 258 6.35 2.04 -20.66
C VAL A 258 5.02 2.68 -21.01
N MET A 259 4.02 2.44 -20.17
CA MET A 259 2.72 3.11 -20.25
C MET A 259 2.31 3.61 -18.87
N TYR A 260 1.76 4.80 -18.80
CA TYR A 260 1.05 5.23 -17.62
C TYR A 260 -0.46 5.16 -17.87
N ALA A 261 -1.18 4.70 -16.85
CA ALA A 261 -2.65 4.65 -16.91
C ALA A 261 -3.24 5.09 -15.58
N ARG A 262 -4.31 5.89 -15.65
CA ARG A 262 -5.16 6.18 -14.49
C ARG A 262 -6.41 5.32 -14.62
N LEU A 263 -6.49 4.29 -13.77
CA LEU A 263 -7.61 3.36 -13.77
C LEU A 263 -8.68 3.78 -12.77
N PRO A 264 -9.95 3.53 -13.06
CA PRO A 264 -10.99 3.54 -12.05
C PRO A 264 -10.71 2.46 -11.00
N PHE A 265 -11.27 2.64 -9.81
CA PHE A 265 -11.10 1.69 -8.73
C PHE A 265 -12.40 1.49 -7.95
N VAL A 266 -12.43 0.47 -7.11
CA VAL A 266 -13.45 0.24 -6.09
C VAL A 266 -12.79 0.05 -4.73
N GLN A 267 -13.52 0.34 -3.67
CA GLN A 267 -13.08 -0.01 -2.32
C GLN A 267 -12.95 -1.54 -2.20
N HIS A 268 -11.90 -2.03 -1.54
CA HIS A 268 -11.75 -3.47 -1.30
C HIS A 268 -12.82 -4.06 -0.38
N SER A 269 -13.43 -3.22 0.46
CA SER A 269 -14.43 -3.61 1.43
C SER A 269 -15.63 -2.68 1.37
N SER A 270 -16.82 -3.22 1.39
CA SER A 270 -18.08 -2.48 1.54
C SER A 270 -18.44 -2.21 3.01
N VAL A 271 -17.74 -2.80 3.95
CA VAL A 271 -18.01 -2.69 5.40
C VAL A 271 -17.98 -1.24 5.91
N PRO A 272 -17.05 -0.36 5.47
CA PRO A 272 -17.11 1.05 5.86
C PRO A 272 -18.45 1.72 5.52
N GLN A 273 -18.94 1.49 4.29
CA GLN A 273 -20.22 2.05 3.83
C GLN A 273 -21.42 1.47 4.60
N SER A 274 -21.43 0.14 4.86
CA SER A 274 -22.51 -0.49 5.63
C SER A 274 -22.58 0.02 7.07
N LEU A 275 -21.44 0.42 7.65
CA LEU A 275 -21.36 1.07 8.95
C LEU A 275 -21.72 2.57 8.93
N GLY A 276 -21.96 3.15 7.74
CA GLY A 276 -22.35 4.55 7.57
C GLY A 276 -21.21 5.52 7.31
N CYS A 277 -20.00 5.04 7.00
CA CYS A 277 -18.91 5.93 6.62
C CYS A 277 -19.20 6.62 5.27
N GLU A 278 -19.01 7.92 5.22
CA GLU A 278 -19.15 8.70 4.00
C GLU A 278 -18.05 8.36 3.00
N ILE A 279 -18.44 8.21 1.75
CA ILE A 279 -17.54 8.11 0.59
C ILE A 279 -17.63 9.42 -0.19
N ASN A 280 -16.50 10.01 -0.58
CA ASN A 280 -16.50 11.20 -1.40
C ASN A 280 -16.83 10.89 -2.87
N MET A 281 -17.00 11.93 -3.70
CA MET A 281 -17.36 11.78 -5.12
C MET A 281 -16.29 11.03 -5.94
N GLU A 282 -15.05 10.98 -5.45
CA GLU A 282 -13.96 10.26 -6.10
C GLU A 282 -13.90 8.77 -5.70
N GLY A 283 -14.74 8.31 -4.76
CA GLY A 283 -14.80 6.93 -4.29
C GLY A 283 -13.94 6.62 -3.05
N TYR A 284 -13.32 7.61 -2.41
CA TYR A 284 -12.52 7.43 -1.20
C TYR A 284 -13.35 7.59 0.06
N ILE A 285 -12.98 6.82 1.11
CA ILE A 285 -13.54 7.03 2.45
C ILE A 285 -13.14 8.43 2.93
N LYS A 286 -14.12 9.24 3.30
CA LYS A 286 -13.90 10.61 3.78
C LYS A 286 -13.33 10.58 5.21
N THR A 287 -12.20 11.24 5.39
CA THR A 287 -11.54 11.38 6.70
C THR A 287 -11.12 12.82 6.97
N ASP A 288 -10.97 13.14 8.25
CA ASP A 288 -10.32 14.38 8.68
C ASP A 288 -8.78 14.21 8.74
N MET A 289 -8.07 15.26 9.16
CA MET A 289 -6.60 15.23 9.31
C MET A 289 -6.13 14.25 10.41
N ALA A 290 -7.00 13.85 11.33
CA ALA A 290 -6.75 12.86 12.36
C ALA A 290 -7.11 11.43 11.91
N GLN A 291 -7.47 11.26 10.65
CA GLN A 291 -7.91 10.00 10.03
C GLN A 291 -9.23 9.45 10.59
N ARG A 292 -10.07 10.30 11.23
CA ARG A 292 -11.42 9.93 11.65
C ARG A 292 -12.36 9.94 10.45
N THR A 293 -13.22 8.94 10.37
CA THR A 293 -14.31 8.92 9.39
C THR A 293 -15.51 9.76 9.88
N SER A 294 -16.58 9.81 9.10
CA SER A 294 -17.85 10.42 9.50
C SER A 294 -18.54 9.68 10.65
N VAL A 295 -18.10 8.45 10.98
CA VAL A 295 -18.68 7.61 12.03
C VAL A 295 -17.78 7.63 13.27
N PRO A 296 -18.26 8.09 14.43
CA PRO A 296 -17.49 8.09 15.66
C PRO A 296 -16.96 6.69 16.01
N GLY A 297 -15.68 6.60 16.35
CA GLY A 297 -14.99 5.36 16.68
C GLY A 297 -14.47 4.56 15.49
N ILE A 298 -14.70 5.03 14.25
CA ILE A 298 -14.16 4.44 13.04
C ILE A 298 -13.12 5.38 12.41
N PHE A 299 -11.96 4.84 12.09
CA PHE A 299 -10.86 5.49 11.40
C PHE A 299 -10.59 4.82 10.07
N ALA A 300 -9.97 5.54 9.14
CA ALA A 300 -9.50 4.95 7.89
C ALA A 300 -8.18 5.58 7.45
N CYS A 301 -7.28 4.80 6.84
CA CYS A 301 -5.97 5.29 6.39
C CYS A 301 -5.41 4.47 5.23
N GLY A 302 -4.54 5.11 4.46
CA GLY A 302 -3.93 4.52 3.27
C GLY A 302 -4.74 4.77 2.00
N ASP A 303 -4.53 3.94 1.00
CA ASP A 303 -5.05 4.15 -0.37
C ASP A 303 -6.58 4.18 -0.47
N ASN A 304 -7.29 3.68 0.54
CA ASN A 304 -8.76 3.74 0.60
C ASN A 304 -9.31 5.14 0.91
N THR A 305 -8.44 6.11 1.28
CA THR A 305 -8.83 7.47 1.66
C THR A 305 -8.22 8.57 0.79
N THR A 306 -7.27 8.25 -0.11
CA THR A 306 -6.50 9.28 -0.83
C THR A 306 -5.98 8.83 -2.19
N ARG A 307 -5.82 9.80 -3.10
CA ARG A 307 -5.13 9.61 -4.40
C ARG A 307 -3.60 9.46 -4.25
N MET A 308 -3.02 9.85 -3.12
CA MET A 308 -1.56 9.77 -2.88
C MET A 308 -1.15 8.36 -2.47
N ARG A 309 -1.23 7.44 -3.42
CA ARG A 309 -0.97 6.00 -3.26
C ARG A 309 0.53 5.71 -3.26
N THR A 310 1.22 6.03 -2.16
CA THR A 310 2.64 5.71 -1.96
C THR A 310 2.85 4.99 -0.63
N VAL A 311 3.87 4.14 -0.56
CA VAL A 311 4.23 3.44 0.70
C VAL A 311 4.51 4.44 1.81
N ALA A 312 5.27 5.49 1.53
CA ALA A 312 5.59 6.54 2.51
C ALA A 312 4.34 7.21 3.08
N ASN A 313 3.39 7.59 2.20
CA ASN A 313 2.14 8.21 2.64
C ASN A 313 1.28 7.24 3.45
N ALA A 314 1.17 5.97 3.02
CA ALA A 314 0.42 4.95 3.74
C ALA A 314 0.97 4.73 5.17
N VAL A 315 2.30 4.70 5.33
CA VAL A 315 2.96 4.60 6.65
C VAL A 315 2.68 5.84 7.50
N ALA A 316 2.79 7.04 6.93
CA ALA A 316 2.53 8.28 7.66
C ALA A 316 1.08 8.36 8.15
N MET A 317 0.12 8.07 7.27
CA MET A 317 -1.31 8.05 7.63
C MET A 317 -1.60 7.00 8.70
N GLY A 318 -1.06 5.79 8.59
CA GLY A 318 -1.23 4.74 9.60
C GLY A 318 -0.66 5.13 10.96
N THR A 319 0.51 5.77 10.99
CA THR A 319 1.11 6.30 12.22
C THR A 319 0.19 7.35 12.85
N THR A 320 -0.29 8.33 12.07
CA THR A 320 -1.23 9.36 12.53
C THR A 320 -2.49 8.71 13.10
N THR A 321 -3.06 7.72 12.41
CA THR A 321 -4.24 6.97 12.87
C THR A 321 -4.02 6.38 14.25
N GLY A 322 -2.92 5.66 14.44
CA GLY A 322 -2.62 5.01 15.73
C GLY A 322 -2.46 6.00 16.88
N LEU A 323 -1.78 7.13 16.64
CA LEU A 323 -1.58 8.19 17.64
C LEU A 323 -2.90 8.87 18.03
N MET A 324 -3.71 9.27 17.04
CA MET A 324 -4.98 9.96 17.28
C MET A 324 -6.01 9.05 17.92
N LEU A 325 -6.08 7.79 17.50
CA LEU A 325 -6.97 6.79 18.08
C LEU A 325 -6.58 6.49 19.54
N ASN A 326 -5.29 6.33 19.84
CA ASN A 326 -4.84 6.13 21.22
C ASN A 326 -5.18 7.33 22.11
N LYS A 327 -5.01 8.56 21.62
CA LYS A 327 -5.41 9.77 22.34
C LYS A 327 -6.91 9.73 22.67
N GLU A 328 -7.77 9.39 21.72
CA GLU A 328 -9.21 9.29 21.93
C GLU A 328 -9.59 8.21 22.95
N LEU A 329 -8.89 7.06 22.94
CA LEU A 329 -9.10 6.01 23.95
C LEU A 329 -8.68 6.44 25.36
N ILE A 330 -7.64 7.26 25.49
CA ILE A 330 -7.21 7.83 26.78
C ILE A 330 -8.28 8.81 27.28
N GLU A 331 -8.73 9.74 26.43
CA GLU A 331 -9.74 10.75 26.79
C GLU A 331 -11.07 10.14 27.23
N GLN A 332 -11.40 8.92 26.78
CA GLN A 332 -12.61 8.21 27.20
C GLN A 332 -12.49 7.53 28.59
N THR A 333 -11.28 7.38 29.11
CA THR A 333 -11.02 6.64 30.36
C THR A 333 -10.38 7.50 31.44
N PHE A 334 -9.92 8.70 31.11
CA PHE A 334 -9.32 9.66 32.04
C PHE A 334 -10.37 10.59 32.65
#